data_6eb93b10243a337eaf70cf90a95e5b57
#
_entry.id   6eb93b10243a337eaf70cf90a95e5b57
#
_cell.length_a   1.000
_cell.length_b   1.000
_cell.length_c   1.000
_cell.angle_alpha   90.00
_cell.angle_beta   90.00
_cell.angle_gamma   90.00
#
_symmetry.space_group_name_H-M   'P 1'
#
loop_
_entity.id
_entity.type
_entity.pdbx_description
1 polymer ?
#
loop_
_entity_poly.entity_id
_entity_poly.type
_entity_poly.pdbx_seq_one_letter_code
_entity_poly.pdbx_strand_id
1 'polypeptide(L)'
;CFSGDGVSVSVQEEAGVADSDLVIACASTDELNMLSCLIARRLGAKHTIARVRNPIYYKQIDILKEDLHLSMVVNPEYAVANEIARNLIFPAASKVETFVKGRLELVEFPVREGNPLVGNKLSDIYTKFQMSVLSREVRMYLFRMVNL
;
A
#
# COMPACT_ATOMS: atom_id res chain seq x y z
N CYS A 1 -8.73 -1.79 -28.23
CA CYS A 1 -9.42 -0.88 -27.32
C CYS A 1 -10.92 -1.01 -27.55
N PHE A 2 -11.69 -1.25 -26.50
CA PHE A 2 -13.16 -1.38 -26.55
C PHE A 2 -13.78 -0.17 -25.86
N SER A 3 -14.89 0.32 -26.40
CA SER A 3 -15.68 1.41 -25.79
C SER A 3 -17.02 0.85 -25.36
N GLY A 4 -17.36 1.03 -24.10
CA GLY A 4 -18.63 0.53 -23.56
C GLY A 4 -18.69 0.62 -22.03
N ASP A 5 -19.79 0.12 -21.48
CA ASP A 5 -19.98 0.05 -20.05
C ASP A 5 -19.24 -1.17 -19.48
N GLY A 6 -18.32 -0.93 -18.53
CA GLY A 6 -17.51 -1.97 -17.90
C GLY A 6 -18.30 -2.99 -17.07
N VAL A 7 -19.57 -2.71 -16.76
CA VAL A 7 -20.47 -3.68 -16.08
C VAL A 7 -21.31 -4.48 -17.07
N SER A 8 -21.21 -4.20 -18.37
CA SER A 8 -21.89 -4.99 -19.39
C SER A 8 -21.16 -6.31 -19.64
N VAL A 9 -21.88 -7.43 -19.45
CA VAL A 9 -21.36 -8.77 -19.74
C VAL A 9 -20.88 -8.87 -21.20
N SER A 10 -21.68 -8.39 -22.16
CA SER A 10 -21.34 -8.48 -23.58
C SER A 10 -20.08 -7.69 -23.94
N VAL A 11 -19.85 -6.52 -23.31
CA VAL A 11 -18.64 -5.71 -23.49
C VAL A 11 -17.43 -6.41 -22.92
N GLN A 12 -17.56 -7.04 -21.74
CA GLN A 12 -16.47 -7.79 -21.14
C GLN A 12 -16.13 -9.08 -21.93
N GLU A 13 -17.13 -9.78 -22.47
CA GLU A 13 -16.93 -10.95 -23.34
C GLU A 13 -16.23 -10.56 -24.64
N GLU A 14 -16.68 -9.49 -25.30
CA GLU A 14 -16.04 -8.96 -26.51
C GLU A 14 -14.59 -8.53 -26.25
N ALA A 15 -14.31 -7.99 -25.05
CA ALA A 15 -12.96 -7.62 -24.63
C ALA A 15 -12.06 -8.83 -24.27
N GLY A 16 -12.58 -10.05 -24.26
CA GLY A 16 -11.82 -11.25 -23.94
C GLY A 16 -11.50 -11.41 -22.45
N VAL A 17 -12.34 -10.88 -21.58
CA VAL A 17 -12.13 -10.91 -20.12
C VAL A 17 -12.06 -12.32 -19.57
N ALA A 18 -12.77 -13.28 -20.20
CA ALA A 18 -12.79 -14.67 -19.75
C ALA A 18 -11.40 -15.34 -19.73
N ASP A 19 -10.53 -14.96 -20.68
CA ASP A 19 -9.18 -15.50 -20.81
C ASP A 19 -8.11 -14.63 -20.12
N SER A 20 -8.52 -13.59 -19.38
CA SER A 20 -7.59 -12.67 -18.77
C SER A 20 -7.00 -13.22 -17.46
N ASP A 21 -5.70 -13.00 -17.24
CA ASP A 21 -5.04 -13.30 -15.97
C ASP A 21 -5.40 -12.28 -14.89
N LEU A 22 -5.62 -11.04 -15.29
CA LEU A 22 -5.87 -9.93 -14.37
C LEU A 22 -6.81 -8.88 -14.99
N VAL A 23 -7.85 -8.51 -14.25
CA VAL A 23 -8.72 -7.37 -14.56
C VAL A 23 -8.57 -6.31 -13.48
N ILE A 24 -8.32 -5.07 -13.90
CA ILE A 24 -8.19 -3.92 -13.02
C ILE A 24 -9.32 -2.94 -13.33
N ALA A 25 -10.22 -2.72 -12.38
CA ALA A 25 -11.33 -1.77 -12.52
C ALA A 25 -10.99 -0.43 -11.85
N CYS A 26 -10.91 0.63 -12.68
CA CYS A 26 -10.56 2.00 -12.27
C CYS A 26 -11.56 3.02 -12.84
N ALA A 27 -12.84 2.67 -12.93
CA ALA A 27 -13.91 3.54 -13.41
C ALA A 27 -14.21 4.69 -12.41
N SER A 28 -15.25 5.47 -12.71
CA SER A 28 -15.59 6.71 -12.00
C SER A 28 -16.08 6.48 -10.56
N THR A 29 -16.78 5.37 -10.29
CA THR A 29 -17.33 5.07 -8.96
C THR A 29 -16.87 3.72 -8.44
N ASP A 30 -16.87 3.59 -7.12
CA ASP A 30 -16.43 2.37 -6.42
C ASP A 30 -17.36 1.20 -6.71
N GLU A 31 -18.67 1.46 -6.80
CA GLU A 31 -19.71 0.46 -7.10
C GLU A 31 -19.49 -0.13 -8.48
N LEU A 32 -19.21 0.72 -9.50
CA LEU A 32 -18.88 0.25 -10.85
C LEU A 32 -17.63 -0.61 -10.86
N ASN A 33 -16.60 -0.22 -10.09
CA ASN A 33 -15.36 -0.97 -10.01
C ASN A 33 -15.56 -2.35 -9.39
N MET A 34 -16.29 -2.40 -8.27
CA MET A 34 -16.59 -3.66 -7.59
C MET A 34 -17.46 -4.57 -8.45
N LEU A 35 -18.52 -4.01 -9.07
CA LEU A 35 -19.43 -4.78 -9.93
C LEU A 35 -18.73 -5.29 -11.21
N SER A 36 -17.91 -4.45 -11.84
CA SER A 36 -17.11 -4.86 -13.00
C SER A 36 -16.18 -6.03 -12.66
N CYS A 37 -15.51 -5.98 -11.51
CA CYS A 37 -14.67 -7.07 -11.04
C CYS A 37 -15.45 -8.35 -10.74
N LEU A 38 -16.64 -8.24 -10.13
CA LEU A 38 -17.51 -9.38 -9.87
C LEU A 38 -17.91 -10.09 -11.16
N ILE A 39 -18.33 -9.32 -12.17
CA ILE A 39 -18.71 -9.85 -13.49
C ILE A 39 -17.50 -10.50 -14.17
N ALA A 40 -16.37 -9.81 -14.19
CA ALA A 40 -15.13 -10.33 -14.74
C ALA A 40 -14.72 -11.67 -14.11
N ARG A 41 -14.84 -11.77 -12.80
CA ARG A 41 -14.56 -13.02 -12.09
C ARG A 41 -15.53 -14.15 -12.46
N ARG A 42 -16.80 -13.83 -12.65
CA ARG A 42 -17.83 -14.80 -13.10
C ARG A 42 -17.62 -15.26 -14.53
N LEU A 43 -17.09 -14.40 -15.40
CA LEU A 43 -16.74 -14.74 -16.78
C LEU A 43 -15.50 -15.62 -16.89
N GLY A 44 -14.61 -15.63 -15.90
CA GLY A 44 -13.43 -16.50 -15.91
C GLY A 44 -12.10 -15.81 -15.62
N ALA A 45 -12.06 -14.50 -15.43
CA ALA A 45 -10.83 -13.79 -15.07
C ALA A 45 -10.18 -14.41 -13.83
N LYS A 46 -8.86 -14.66 -13.86
CA LYS A 46 -8.16 -15.34 -12.77
C LYS A 46 -8.00 -14.45 -11.54
N HIS A 47 -7.73 -13.17 -11.75
CA HIS A 47 -7.56 -12.20 -10.68
C HIS A 47 -8.28 -10.89 -10.99
N THR A 48 -8.76 -10.22 -9.94
CA THR A 48 -9.43 -8.93 -10.08
C THR A 48 -8.92 -7.95 -9.04
N ILE A 49 -8.71 -6.69 -9.46
CA ILE A 49 -8.34 -5.57 -8.59
C ILE A 49 -9.37 -4.46 -8.77
N ALA A 50 -9.99 -4.03 -7.69
CA ALA A 50 -10.94 -2.90 -7.70
C ALA A 50 -10.33 -1.68 -7.01
N ARG A 51 -10.46 -0.51 -7.63
CA ARG A 51 -10.20 0.77 -6.97
C ARG A 51 -11.41 1.15 -6.12
N VAL A 52 -11.21 1.30 -4.80
CA VAL A 52 -12.25 1.69 -3.85
C VAL A 52 -11.73 2.84 -2.99
N ARG A 53 -12.35 4.01 -3.11
CA ARG A 53 -11.95 5.25 -2.44
C ARG A 53 -12.76 5.56 -1.20
N ASN A 54 -14.05 5.18 -1.20
CA ASN A 54 -14.98 5.50 -0.12
C ASN A 54 -14.53 4.85 1.20
N PRO A 55 -14.30 5.63 2.27
CA PRO A 55 -13.86 5.11 3.56
C PRO A 55 -14.86 4.11 4.20
N ILE A 56 -16.14 4.21 3.88
CA ILE A 56 -17.17 3.29 4.38
C ILE A 56 -16.92 1.90 3.83
N TYR A 57 -16.73 1.78 2.51
CA TYR A 57 -16.42 0.50 1.87
C TYR A 57 -15.06 -0.03 2.32
N TYR A 58 -14.08 0.85 2.46
CA TYR A 58 -12.72 0.45 2.86
C TYR A 58 -12.67 -0.14 4.28
N LYS A 59 -13.53 0.33 5.21
CA LYS A 59 -13.65 -0.26 6.55
C LYS A 59 -14.27 -1.66 6.55
N GLN A 60 -15.08 -1.96 5.54
CA GLN A 60 -15.77 -3.23 5.38
C GLN A 60 -15.12 -4.11 4.29
N ILE A 61 -13.90 -3.73 3.88
CA ILE A 61 -13.28 -4.28 2.69
C ILE A 61 -13.03 -5.79 2.77
N ASP A 62 -12.76 -6.32 3.95
CA ASP A 62 -12.50 -7.75 4.12
C ASP A 62 -13.76 -8.58 3.78
N ILE A 63 -14.93 -8.12 4.21
CA ILE A 63 -16.23 -8.76 3.88
C ILE A 63 -16.49 -8.61 2.38
N LEU A 64 -16.43 -7.40 1.85
CA LEU A 64 -16.69 -7.14 0.43
C LEU A 64 -15.72 -7.88 -0.49
N LYS A 65 -14.47 -8.01 -0.09
CA LYS A 65 -13.44 -8.73 -0.84
C LYS A 65 -13.74 -10.22 -0.94
N GLU A 66 -14.21 -10.82 0.15
CA GLU A 66 -14.56 -12.24 0.21
C GLU A 66 -15.83 -12.52 -0.61
N ASP A 67 -16.91 -11.78 -0.36
CA ASP A 67 -18.20 -11.97 -1.02
C ASP A 67 -18.16 -11.69 -2.53
N LEU A 68 -17.40 -10.68 -2.94
CA LEU A 68 -17.24 -10.32 -4.35
C LEU A 68 -16.08 -11.06 -5.03
N HIS A 69 -15.40 -11.96 -4.33
CA HIS A 69 -14.23 -12.70 -4.83
C HIS A 69 -13.14 -11.79 -5.43
N LEU A 70 -12.91 -10.62 -4.81
CA LEU A 70 -11.86 -9.71 -5.24
C LEU A 70 -10.49 -10.19 -4.79
N SER A 71 -9.53 -10.26 -5.71
CA SER A 71 -8.16 -10.62 -5.35
C SER A 71 -7.47 -9.51 -4.54
N MET A 72 -7.74 -8.25 -4.92
CA MET A 72 -7.17 -7.08 -4.24
C MET A 72 -8.09 -5.86 -4.35
N VAL A 73 -8.04 -5.01 -3.35
CA VAL A 73 -8.67 -3.68 -3.37
C VAL A 73 -7.61 -2.62 -3.10
N VAL A 74 -7.64 -1.54 -3.87
CA VAL A 74 -6.67 -0.45 -3.78
C VAL A 74 -7.39 0.87 -3.55
N ASN A 75 -6.92 1.61 -2.54
CA ASN A 75 -7.31 3.00 -2.30
C ASN A 75 -6.06 3.89 -2.49
N PRO A 76 -5.87 4.49 -3.68
CA PRO A 76 -4.69 5.30 -3.97
C PRO A 76 -4.60 6.55 -3.08
N GLU A 77 -5.73 7.17 -2.81
CA GLU A 77 -5.82 8.38 -1.98
C GLU A 77 -5.36 8.10 -0.54
N TYR A 78 -5.79 6.98 0.03
CA TYR A 78 -5.36 6.53 1.35
C TYR A 78 -3.86 6.17 1.38
N ALA A 79 -3.37 5.51 0.34
CA ALA A 79 -1.95 5.17 0.22
C ALA A 79 -1.07 6.43 0.18
N VAL A 80 -1.46 7.44 -0.61
CA VAL A 80 -0.76 8.73 -0.68
C VAL A 80 -0.84 9.49 0.64
N ALA A 81 -2.00 9.53 1.28
CA ALA A 81 -2.18 10.19 2.58
C ALA A 81 -1.27 9.58 3.66
N ASN A 82 -1.14 8.25 3.69
CA ASN A 82 -0.24 7.57 4.60
C ASN A 82 1.24 7.89 4.32
N GLU A 83 1.60 8.01 3.04
CA GLU A 83 2.97 8.39 2.66
C GLU A 83 3.30 9.82 3.10
N ILE A 84 2.37 10.76 2.88
CA ILE A 84 2.51 12.13 3.35
C ILE A 84 2.62 12.17 4.88
N ALA A 85 1.77 11.43 5.59
CA ALA A 85 1.82 11.37 7.05
C ALA A 85 3.17 10.86 7.56
N ARG A 86 3.73 9.82 6.93
CA ARG A 86 5.08 9.31 7.27
C ARG A 86 6.16 10.35 7.06
N ASN A 87 6.12 11.06 5.94
CA ASN A 87 7.08 12.12 5.66
C ASN A 87 6.99 13.28 6.66
N LEU A 88 5.81 13.58 7.17
CA LEU A 88 5.61 14.60 8.21
C LEU A 88 6.10 14.13 9.59
N ILE A 89 5.96 12.83 9.90
CA ILE A 89 6.47 12.24 11.16
C ILE A 89 8.01 12.21 11.17
N PHE A 90 8.62 11.92 10.01
CA PHE A 90 10.07 11.79 9.87
C PHE A 90 10.64 12.75 8.82
N PRO A 91 10.60 14.07 9.05
CA PRO A 91 10.99 15.06 8.03
C PRO A 91 12.48 15.01 7.66
N ALA A 92 13.32 14.43 8.51
CA ALA A 92 14.74 14.24 8.24
C ALA A 92 15.09 12.90 7.60
N ALA A 93 14.11 12.01 7.44
CA ALA A 93 14.35 10.71 6.83
C ALA A 93 14.56 10.81 5.33
N SER A 94 15.51 10.06 4.80
CA SER A 94 15.65 9.84 3.36
C SER A 94 14.71 8.76 2.86
N LYS A 95 14.35 7.81 3.73
CA LYS A 95 13.46 6.70 3.40
C LYS A 95 12.78 6.15 4.66
N VAL A 96 11.51 5.78 4.53
CA VAL A 96 10.76 5.06 5.56
C VAL A 96 10.13 3.82 4.93
N GLU A 97 10.47 2.65 5.42
CA GLU A 97 9.88 1.37 5.00
C GLU A 97 9.07 0.77 6.14
N THR A 98 7.92 0.20 5.81
CA THR A 98 7.05 -0.43 6.79
C THR A 98 6.99 -1.94 6.58
N PHE A 99 7.08 -2.68 7.67
CA PHE A 99 7.02 -4.15 7.69
C PHE A 99 5.90 -4.62 8.62
N VAL A 100 5.52 -5.89 8.47
CA VAL A 100 4.55 -6.56 9.34
C VAL A 100 3.23 -5.77 9.45
N LYS A 101 2.67 -5.39 8.29
CA LYS A 101 1.42 -4.61 8.20
C LYS A 101 1.46 -3.28 8.97
N GLY A 102 2.61 -2.58 8.92
CA GLY A 102 2.77 -1.27 9.56
C GLY A 102 3.19 -1.30 11.04
N ARG A 103 3.42 -2.49 11.63
CA ARG A 103 3.84 -2.60 13.04
C ARG A 103 5.33 -2.37 13.27
N LEU A 104 6.14 -2.46 12.23
CA LEU A 104 7.57 -2.20 12.28
C LEU A 104 7.92 -1.19 11.19
N GLU A 105 8.65 -0.15 11.57
CA GLU A 105 9.16 0.85 10.65
C GLU A 105 10.68 0.82 10.64
N LEU A 106 11.25 0.88 9.44
CA LEU A 106 12.67 1.09 9.20
C LEU A 106 12.85 2.48 8.62
N VAL A 107 13.47 3.36 9.39
CA VAL A 107 13.71 4.75 9.00
C VAL A 107 15.18 4.94 8.65
N GLU A 108 15.46 5.39 7.44
CA GLU A 108 16.79 5.75 6.98
C GLU A 108 16.96 7.27 7.04
N PHE A 109 18.04 7.73 7.66
CA PHE A 109 18.40 9.15 7.62
C PHE A 109 19.91 9.35 7.49
N PRO A 110 20.34 10.42 6.80
CA PRO A 110 21.74 10.74 6.65
C PRO A 110 22.30 11.32 7.96
N VAL A 111 23.44 10.81 8.40
CA VAL A 111 24.18 11.38 9.53
C VAL A 111 25.17 12.41 8.99
N ARG A 112 24.94 13.68 9.28
CA ARG A 112 25.78 14.80 8.86
C ARG A 112 26.82 15.13 9.92
N GLU A 113 27.92 15.80 9.52
CA GLU A 113 28.90 16.36 10.45
C GLU A 113 28.21 17.25 11.48
N GLY A 114 28.62 17.16 12.75
CA GLY A 114 27.98 17.88 13.86
C GLY A 114 26.75 17.17 14.47
N ASN A 115 26.28 16.05 13.90
CA ASN A 115 25.23 15.27 14.51
C ASN A 115 25.77 14.59 15.80
N PRO A 116 25.03 14.63 16.94
CA PRO A 116 25.44 13.99 18.20
C PRO A 116 25.74 12.50 18.12
N LEU A 117 25.31 11.84 17.05
CA LEU A 117 25.54 10.41 16.82
C LEU A 117 26.91 10.11 16.21
N VAL A 118 27.56 11.12 15.62
CA VAL A 118 28.89 10.96 15.01
C VAL A 118 29.93 10.65 16.08
N GLY A 119 30.78 9.65 15.82
CA GLY A 119 31.83 9.23 16.75
C GLY A 119 31.39 8.33 17.90
N ASN A 120 30.11 8.06 18.08
CA ASN A 120 29.64 7.13 19.08
C ASN A 120 29.67 5.67 18.56
N LYS A 121 29.91 4.74 19.47
CA LYS A 121 29.74 3.31 19.16
C LYS A 121 28.25 2.96 19.03
N LEU A 122 27.89 2.05 18.14
CA LEU A 122 26.49 1.62 17.95
C LEU A 122 25.87 1.03 19.24
N SER A 123 26.67 0.35 20.07
CA SER A 123 26.24 -0.16 21.38
C SER A 123 25.77 0.95 22.31
N ASP A 124 26.46 2.08 22.29
CA ASP A 124 26.20 3.20 23.17
C ASP A 124 24.95 3.97 22.70
N ILE A 125 24.75 4.04 21.39
CA ILE A 125 23.54 4.60 20.78
C ILE A 125 22.31 3.78 21.19
N TYR A 126 22.38 2.43 21.09
CA TYR A 126 21.30 1.57 21.55
C TYR A 126 20.92 1.82 23.01
N THR A 127 21.91 1.87 23.89
CA THR A 127 21.69 2.08 25.32
C THR A 127 21.11 3.45 25.64
N LYS A 128 21.57 4.50 24.95
CA LYS A 128 21.18 5.90 25.20
C LYS A 128 19.79 6.23 24.64
N PHE A 129 19.42 5.68 23.51
CA PHE A 129 18.19 6.02 22.80
C PHE A 129 17.15 4.90 22.78
N GLN A 130 17.48 3.72 23.33
CA GLN A 130 16.61 2.52 23.34
C GLN A 130 16.09 2.13 21.93
N MET A 131 16.92 2.30 20.93
CA MET A 131 16.57 2.10 19.54
C MET A 131 17.53 1.09 18.89
N SER A 132 16.97 0.14 18.15
CA SER A 132 17.81 -0.76 17.34
C SER A 132 18.30 -0.01 16.11
N VAL A 133 19.62 0.13 16.00
CA VAL A 133 20.28 0.89 14.95
C VAL A 133 21.16 -0.02 14.12
N LEU A 134 21.06 0.10 12.81
CA LEU A 134 22.02 -0.43 11.85
C LEU A 134 22.71 0.75 11.16
N SER A 135 24.01 0.66 10.95
CA SER A 135 24.78 1.67 10.24
C SER A 135 25.46 1.07 9.01
N ARG A 136 25.38 1.76 7.90
CA ARG A 136 26.16 1.49 6.71
C ARG A 136 26.69 2.80 6.16
N GLU A 137 28.03 2.96 6.23
CA GLU A 137 28.70 4.19 5.79
C GLU A 137 28.20 5.45 6.53
N VAL A 138 27.60 6.41 5.79
CA VAL A 138 27.11 7.71 6.29
C VAL A 138 25.60 7.68 6.59
N ARG A 139 24.97 6.50 6.53
CA ARG A 139 23.52 6.33 6.73
C ARG A 139 23.24 5.51 7.97
N MET A 140 22.23 5.93 8.69
CA MET A 140 21.73 5.25 9.88
C MET A 140 20.32 4.75 9.65
N TYR A 141 20.07 3.51 10.08
CA TYR A 141 18.76 2.88 10.01
C TYR A 141 18.21 2.69 11.41
N LEU A 142 17.02 3.20 11.63
CA LEU A 142 16.31 3.09 12.88
C LEU A 142 15.14 2.13 12.74
N PHE A 143 15.05 1.16 13.64
CA PHE A 143 13.87 0.31 13.76
C PHE A 143 12.95 0.86 14.85
N ARG A 144 11.72 1.11 14.51
CA ARG A 144 10.67 1.54 15.43
C ARG A 144 9.53 0.55 15.44
N MET A 145 9.14 0.07 16.62
CA MET A 145 7.89 -0.65 16.80
C MET A 145 6.75 0.36 16.94
N VAL A 146 5.73 0.21 16.11
CA VAL A 146 4.51 1.01 16.18
C VAL A 146 3.50 0.21 16.98
N ASN A 147 3.15 0.70 18.17
CA ASN A 147 2.04 0.17 18.95
C ASN A 147 0.74 0.66 18.29
N LEU A 148 -0.06 -0.26 17.81
CA LEU A 148 -1.41 -0.02 17.30
C LEU A 148 -2.39 0.06 18.46
#